data_33b6f4eb3e4f4065d98eb14cf8dfa011
#
_entry.id   33b6f4eb3e4f4065d98eb14cf8dfa011
#
_cell.length_a   1.000
_cell.length_b   1.000
_cell.length_c   1.000
_cell.angle_alpha   90.00
_cell.angle_beta   90.00
_cell.angle_gamma   90.00
#
_symmetry.space_group_name_H-M   'P 1'
#
loop_
_entity.id
_entity.type
_entity.pdbx_description
1 polymer ?
#
loop_
_entity_poly.entity_id
_entity_poly.type
_entity_poly.pdbx_seq_one_letter_code
_entity_poly.pdbx_strand_id
1 'polypeptide(L)'
;MTNISKTMQINAPVSEVFTYFARPEHMADQFPENMALNVIPLEVKNGFGVGTIFRISGNFDGKKLEWDCETIDYIPYRKIVAKMIRGPFKHWQIVVEFEEKDKKSTQTSLKVDYDMPLGLLGGLIDKVKLKKIAERGMENGLYRVKALLEGMGSIPVYITLDAYRHILKEKERLNCSVSDAIVKIIQEQEKLTQTAAQDNQGNAQTQVAEASH
;
A
#
# COMPACT_ATOMS: atom_id res chain seq x y z
N MET A 1 15.75 -14.38 12.99
CA MET A 1 15.78 -13.55 11.78
C MET A 1 14.86 -14.18 10.75
N THR A 2 13.98 -13.41 10.14
CA THR A 2 13.03 -13.87 9.12
C THR A 2 13.36 -13.18 7.82
N ASN A 3 13.49 -13.96 6.74
CA ASN A 3 13.72 -13.46 5.40
C ASN A 3 12.49 -13.75 4.54
N ILE A 4 12.07 -12.76 3.77
CA ILE A 4 11.00 -12.85 2.79
C ILE A 4 11.52 -12.28 1.48
N SER A 5 11.28 -12.99 0.39
CA SER A 5 11.65 -12.52 -0.95
C SER A 5 10.53 -12.81 -1.94
N LYS A 6 10.22 -11.82 -2.77
CA LYS A 6 9.28 -11.93 -3.88
C LYS A 6 9.87 -11.26 -5.11
N THR A 7 9.62 -11.85 -6.26
CA THR A 7 10.08 -11.33 -7.56
C THR A 7 8.90 -11.27 -8.51
N MET A 8 8.82 -10.20 -9.28
CA MET A 8 7.76 -9.99 -10.26
C MET A 8 8.29 -9.28 -11.50
N GLN A 9 7.83 -9.71 -12.67
CA GLN A 9 8.04 -8.97 -13.91
C GLN A 9 6.94 -7.95 -14.09
N ILE A 10 7.34 -6.70 -14.34
CA ILE A 10 6.47 -5.54 -14.59
C ILE A 10 6.75 -5.09 -16.03
N ASN A 11 5.71 -4.99 -16.86
CA ASN A 11 5.82 -4.56 -18.25
C ASN A 11 5.84 -3.02 -18.32
N ALA A 12 6.90 -2.44 -17.75
CA ALA A 12 7.20 -1.03 -17.78
C ALA A 12 8.73 -0.84 -17.83
N PRO A 13 9.23 0.27 -18.41
CA PRO A 13 10.65 0.60 -18.44
C PRO A 13 11.24 0.65 -17.02
N VAL A 14 12.50 0.24 -16.88
CA VAL A 14 13.17 0.24 -15.57
C VAL A 14 13.20 1.63 -14.92
N SER A 15 13.25 2.68 -15.71
CA SER A 15 13.20 4.07 -15.24
C SER A 15 11.88 4.40 -14.54
N GLU A 16 10.75 3.94 -15.06
CA GLU A 16 9.43 4.16 -14.47
C GLU A 16 9.26 3.34 -13.19
N VAL A 17 9.58 2.05 -13.26
CA VAL A 17 9.52 1.16 -12.11
C VAL A 17 10.40 1.66 -10.97
N PHE A 18 11.65 2.01 -11.27
CA PHE A 18 12.60 2.54 -10.30
C PHE A 18 12.10 3.86 -9.67
N THR A 19 11.60 4.80 -10.48
CA THR A 19 11.08 6.10 -10.01
C THR A 19 9.92 5.91 -9.04
N TYR A 20 9.06 4.92 -9.27
CA TYR A 20 7.99 4.58 -8.36
C TYR A 20 8.51 4.10 -7.00
N PHE A 21 9.45 3.14 -7.00
CA PHE A 21 10.03 2.59 -5.76
C PHE A 21 10.99 3.55 -5.06
N ALA A 22 11.54 4.54 -5.77
CA ALA A 22 12.45 5.53 -5.19
C ALA A 22 11.76 6.48 -4.20
N ARG A 23 10.43 6.55 -4.22
CA ARG A 23 9.62 7.36 -3.31
C ARG A 23 9.12 6.51 -2.15
N PRO A 24 9.60 6.74 -0.90
CA PRO A 24 9.20 5.93 0.25
C PRO A 24 7.69 5.89 0.49
N GLU A 25 6.97 6.98 0.20
CA GLU A 25 5.53 7.08 0.36
C GLU A 25 4.75 6.02 -0.43
N HIS A 26 5.25 5.60 -1.59
CA HIS A 26 4.64 4.52 -2.39
C HIS A 26 4.78 3.13 -1.75
N MET A 27 5.60 3.01 -0.69
CA MET A 27 5.67 1.75 0.06
C MET A 27 4.32 1.43 0.73
N ALA A 28 3.54 2.43 1.09
CA ALA A 28 2.21 2.23 1.66
C ALA A 28 1.28 1.48 0.69
N ASP A 29 1.41 1.72 -0.62
CA ASP A 29 0.59 1.08 -1.66
C ASP A 29 0.83 -0.42 -1.77
N GLN A 30 1.95 -0.89 -1.24
CA GLN A 30 2.37 -2.29 -1.29
C GLN A 30 1.79 -3.15 -0.16
N PHE A 31 1.02 -2.56 0.76
CA PHE A 31 0.49 -3.27 1.90
C PHE A 31 -1.05 -3.22 1.92
N PRO A 32 -1.71 -4.23 2.54
CA PRO A 32 -3.15 -4.22 2.67
C PRO A 32 -3.66 -3.02 3.45
N GLU A 33 -4.80 -2.46 3.04
CA GLU A 33 -5.42 -1.28 3.68
C GLU A 33 -5.70 -1.46 5.18
N ASN A 34 -6.02 -2.70 5.61
CA ASN A 34 -6.26 -3.00 7.02
C ASN A 34 -5.02 -2.83 7.92
N MET A 35 -3.82 -2.74 7.34
CA MET A 35 -2.61 -2.36 8.08
C MET A 35 -2.52 -0.85 8.29
N ALA A 36 -3.34 -0.05 7.60
CA ALA A 36 -3.32 1.41 7.64
C ALA A 36 -1.88 1.95 7.61
N LEU A 37 -1.06 1.38 6.70
CA LEU A 37 0.33 1.74 6.60
C LEU A 37 0.44 3.17 6.08
N ASN A 38 1.20 3.98 6.81
CA ASN A 38 1.54 5.33 6.41
C ASN A 38 3.05 5.47 6.36
N VAL A 39 3.55 6.05 5.27
CA VAL A 39 4.98 6.28 5.09
C VAL A 39 5.18 7.75 4.77
N ILE A 40 5.94 8.44 5.60
CA ILE A 40 6.23 9.87 5.45
C ILE A 40 7.73 10.13 5.41
N PRO A 41 8.23 10.87 4.43
CA PRO A 41 9.59 11.38 4.45
C PRO A 41 9.79 12.31 5.66
N LEU A 42 10.89 12.12 6.41
CA LEU A 42 11.30 12.98 7.52
C LEU A 42 12.45 13.90 7.11
N GLU A 43 13.41 13.37 6.35
CA GLU A 43 14.56 14.11 5.88
C GLU A 43 14.90 13.70 4.43
N VAL A 44 14.91 14.65 3.52
CA VAL A 44 15.29 14.46 2.12
C VAL A 44 16.35 15.50 1.77
N LYS A 45 17.60 15.02 1.57
CA LYS A 45 18.73 15.85 1.20
C LYS A 45 18.91 15.79 -0.30
N ASN A 46 18.84 16.75 -1.10
CA ASN A 46 19.13 16.73 -2.55
C ASN A 46 18.29 15.71 -3.36
N GLY A 47 17.02 15.49 -2.99
CA GLY A 47 16.16 14.47 -3.60
C GLY A 47 16.21 13.11 -2.89
N PHE A 48 15.41 12.17 -3.36
CA PHE A 48 15.41 10.81 -2.80
C PHE A 48 16.69 10.08 -3.18
N GLY A 49 17.34 9.47 -2.18
CA GLY A 49 18.60 8.76 -2.35
C GLY A 49 19.20 8.34 -1.02
N VAL A 50 20.50 8.05 -1.00
CA VAL A 50 21.23 7.71 0.24
C VAL A 50 21.10 8.85 1.25
N GLY A 51 20.80 8.50 2.50
CA GLY A 51 20.55 9.44 3.59
C GLY A 51 19.11 9.96 3.68
N THR A 52 18.21 9.55 2.76
CA THR A 52 16.77 9.82 2.93
C THR A 52 16.27 9.09 4.17
N ILE A 53 15.67 9.82 5.11
CA ILE A 53 15.06 9.28 6.32
C ILE A 53 13.54 9.36 6.16
N PHE A 54 12.85 8.27 6.46
CA PHE A 54 11.40 8.19 6.39
C PHE A 54 10.85 7.34 7.53
N ARG A 55 9.63 7.65 7.93
CA ARG A 55 8.89 6.95 8.99
C ARG A 55 7.86 6.03 8.38
N ILE A 56 7.83 4.82 8.87
CA ILE A 56 6.78 3.85 8.59
C ILE A 56 5.94 3.71 9.86
N SER A 57 4.63 3.82 9.74
CA SER A 57 3.70 3.54 10.83
C SER A 57 2.52 2.74 10.31
N GLY A 58 1.99 1.83 11.13
CA GLY A 58 0.86 1.01 10.74
C GLY A 58 0.25 0.23 11.90
N ASN A 59 -0.86 -0.46 11.61
CA ASN A 59 -1.54 -1.32 12.57
C ASN A 59 -1.22 -2.78 12.25
N PHE A 60 -0.60 -3.46 13.20
CA PHE A 60 -0.21 -4.84 13.09
C PHE A 60 -0.90 -5.64 14.21
N ASP A 61 -1.95 -6.38 13.83
CA ASP A 61 -2.76 -7.19 14.74
C ASP A 61 -3.28 -6.37 15.96
N GLY A 62 -3.87 -5.20 15.66
CA GLY A 62 -4.43 -4.30 16.68
C GLY A 62 -3.40 -3.43 17.41
N LYS A 63 -2.09 -3.60 17.16
CA LYS A 63 -1.03 -2.77 17.74
C LYS A 63 -0.49 -1.79 16.72
N LYS A 64 -0.45 -0.51 17.09
CA LYS A 64 0.22 0.51 16.30
C LYS A 64 1.73 0.36 16.47
N LEU A 65 2.43 0.12 15.37
CA LEU A 65 3.89 0.11 15.30
C LEU A 65 4.38 1.29 14.48
N GLU A 66 5.54 1.80 14.86
CA GLU A 66 6.20 2.91 14.17
C GLU A 66 7.71 2.69 14.19
N TRP A 67 8.38 2.96 13.07
CA TRP A 67 9.82 2.92 12.98
C TRP A 67 10.35 3.87 11.92
N ASP A 68 11.57 4.35 12.13
CA ASP A 68 12.27 5.22 11.19
C ASP A 68 13.31 4.41 10.43
N CYS A 69 13.38 4.65 9.14
CA CYS A 69 14.29 4.02 8.21
C CYS A 69 15.19 5.04 7.52
N GLU A 70 16.36 4.60 7.14
CA GLU A 70 17.30 5.35 6.31
C GLU A 70 17.61 4.56 5.05
N THR A 71 17.58 5.23 3.90
CA THR A 71 18.11 4.69 2.66
C THR A 71 19.64 4.67 2.74
N ILE A 72 20.24 3.48 2.70
CA ILE A 72 21.69 3.28 2.89
C ILE A 72 22.43 2.92 1.61
N ASP A 73 21.69 2.49 0.58
CA ASP A 73 22.25 2.20 -0.75
C ASP A 73 21.23 2.58 -1.81
N TYR A 74 21.69 3.24 -2.85
CA TYR A 74 20.84 3.75 -3.92
C TYR A 74 21.62 3.79 -5.22
N ILE A 75 21.40 2.78 -6.04
CA ILE A 75 22.02 2.67 -7.36
C ILE A 75 20.92 2.89 -8.40
N PRO A 76 20.91 4.03 -9.12
CA PRO A 76 19.87 4.33 -10.08
C PRO A 76 19.58 3.18 -11.03
N TYR A 77 18.30 2.87 -11.18
CA TYR A 77 17.75 1.80 -12.03
C TYR A 77 18.20 0.37 -11.69
N ARG A 78 18.86 0.17 -10.54
CA ARG A 78 19.37 -1.15 -10.13
C ARG A 78 18.98 -1.57 -8.74
N LYS A 79 19.09 -0.66 -7.75
CA LYS A 79 18.99 -1.10 -6.36
C LYS A 79 18.62 0.04 -5.41
N ILE A 80 17.76 -0.26 -4.45
CA ILE A 80 17.46 0.60 -3.30
C ILE A 80 17.55 -0.28 -2.06
N VAL A 81 18.25 0.17 -1.02
CA VAL A 81 18.30 -0.48 0.28
C VAL A 81 17.96 0.53 1.37
N ALA A 82 17.01 0.17 2.21
CA ALA A 82 16.72 0.92 3.42
C ALA A 82 16.78 0.02 4.64
N LYS A 83 17.27 0.56 5.75
CA LYS A 83 17.32 -0.11 7.04
C LYS A 83 16.65 0.71 8.12
N MET A 84 16.14 0.05 9.14
CA MET A 84 15.65 0.71 10.33
C MET A 84 16.82 1.34 11.10
N ILE A 85 16.64 2.59 11.50
CA ILE A 85 17.56 3.32 12.40
C ILE A 85 16.97 3.52 13.79
N ARG A 86 15.64 3.49 13.91
CA ARG A 86 14.92 3.57 15.18
C ARG A 86 13.59 2.80 15.07
N GLY A 87 13.27 1.95 16.02
CA GLY A 87 12.00 1.24 16.00
C GLY A 87 11.96 0.01 16.91
N PRO A 88 10.88 -0.76 16.83
CA PRO A 88 10.63 -1.86 17.74
C PRO A 88 11.32 -3.17 17.35
N PHE A 89 11.84 -3.28 16.13
CA PHE A 89 12.52 -4.50 15.67
C PHE A 89 13.96 -4.53 16.16
N LYS A 90 14.52 -5.72 16.34
CA LYS A 90 15.98 -5.87 16.57
C LYS A 90 16.76 -5.61 15.27
N HIS A 91 16.16 -5.96 14.16
CA HIS A 91 16.66 -5.74 12.82
C HIS A 91 15.49 -5.59 11.86
N TRP A 92 15.57 -4.66 10.91
CA TRP A 92 14.68 -4.55 9.78
C TRP A 92 15.42 -3.90 8.61
N GLN A 93 15.37 -4.54 7.46
CA GLN A 93 15.97 -4.06 6.22
C GLN A 93 15.11 -4.47 5.03
N ILE A 94 15.00 -3.57 4.06
CA ILE A 94 14.38 -3.84 2.77
C ILE A 94 15.39 -3.61 1.65
N VAL A 95 15.40 -4.52 0.68
CA VAL A 95 16.19 -4.43 -0.55
C VAL A 95 15.25 -4.53 -1.72
N VAL A 96 15.29 -3.57 -2.62
CA VAL A 96 14.60 -3.61 -3.91
C VAL A 96 15.66 -3.64 -5.00
N GLU A 97 15.61 -4.67 -5.85
CA GLU A 97 16.52 -4.83 -6.99
C GLU A 97 15.73 -4.80 -8.29
N PHE A 98 16.30 -4.17 -9.30
CA PHE A 98 15.68 -3.99 -10.61
C PHE A 98 16.63 -4.53 -11.68
N GLU A 99 16.08 -5.34 -12.57
CA GLU A 99 16.78 -5.89 -13.72
C GLU A 99 15.98 -5.59 -14.99
N GLU A 100 16.55 -4.78 -15.87
CA GLU A 100 15.94 -4.53 -17.18
C GLU A 100 16.00 -5.83 -18.01
N LYS A 101 14.86 -6.37 -18.38
CA LYS A 101 14.74 -7.54 -19.26
C LYS A 101 14.74 -7.14 -20.72
N ASP A 102 14.04 -6.03 -20.99
CA ASP A 102 14.01 -5.33 -22.26
C ASP A 102 13.56 -3.88 -22.03
N LYS A 103 13.48 -3.08 -23.12
CA LYS A 103 13.12 -1.65 -23.06
C LYS A 103 11.74 -1.36 -22.43
N LYS A 104 10.89 -2.38 -22.30
CA LYS A 104 9.50 -2.26 -21.83
C LYS A 104 9.19 -3.19 -20.66
N SER A 105 10.15 -3.92 -20.15
CA SER A 105 9.91 -4.83 -19.04
C SER A 105 11.06 -4.88 -18.06
N THR A 106 10.70 -4.91 -16.77
CA THR A 106 11.62 -4.90 -15.64
C THR A 106 11.28 -6.04 -14.69
N GLN A 107 12.28 -6.82 -14.32
CA GLN A 107 12.15 -7.76 -13.21
C GLN A 107 12.47 -7.03 -11.91
N THR A 108 11.52 -6.99 -11.00
CA THR A 108 11.64 -6.36 -9.69
C THR A 108 11.68 -7.42 -8.61
N SER A 109 12.72 -7.40 -7.79
CA SER A 109 12.88 -8.30 -6.64
C SER A 109 12.83 -7.50 -5.35
N LEU A 110 11.92 -7.87 -4.46
CA LEU A 110 11.73 -7.25 -3.15
C LEU A 110 12.13 -8.25 -2.07
N LYS A 111 13.07 -7.88 -1.20
CA LYS A 111 13.55 -8.70 -0.09
C LYS A 111 13.40 -7.93 1.20
N VAL A 112 12.83 -8.54 2.22
CA VAL A 112 12.72 -7.97 3.58
C VAL A 112 13.30 -8.93 4.58
N ASP A 113 14.28 -8.44 5.33
CA ASP A 113 14.87 -9.12 6.47
C ASP A 113 14.44 -8.43 7.75
N TYR A 114 13.90 -9.19 8.70
CA TYR A 114 13.53 -8.63 9.98
C TYR A 114 13.75 -9.61 11.14
N ASP A 115 14.00 -9.06 12.32
CA ASP A 115 14.00 -9.78 13.58
C ASP A 115 13.12 -9.04 14.59
N MET A 116 12.06 -9.71 15.01
CA MET A 116 11.08 -9.15 15.92
C MET A 116 11.36 -9.65 17.34
N PRO A 117 11.45 -8.75 18.35
CA PRO A 117 11.63 -9.18 19.71
C PRO A 117 10.44 -10.01 20.20
N LEU A 118 10.74 -11.03 21.02
CA LEU A 118 9.72 -11.86 21.65
C LEU A 118 8.79 -10.97 22.49
N GLY A 119 7.48 -11.10 22.28
CA GLY A 119 6.46 -10.36 23.05
C GLY A 119 5.99 -9.04 22.41
N LEU A 120 6.60 -8.56 21.32
CA LEU A 120 6.16 -7.32 20.68
C LEU A 120 4.67 -7.39 20.23
N LEU A 121 4.23 -8.53 19.74
CA LEU A 121 2.85 -8.78 19.32
C LEU A 121 2.04 -9.64 20.32
N GLY A 122 2.54 -9.76 21.59
CA GLY A 122 1.87 -10.57 22.60
C GLY A 122 1.99 -12.06 22.31
N GLY A 123 2.91 -12.76 22.91
CA GLY A 123 3.32 -14.17 22.91
C GLY A 123 2.60 -15.27 22.13
N LEU A 124 1.52 -14.98 21.43
CA LEU A 124 0.63 -15.95 20.77
C LEU A 124 0.69 -15.92 19.23
N ILE A 125 1.37 -14.94 18.62
CA ILE A 125 1.47 -14.94 17.16
C ILE A 125 2.63 -15.84 16.75
N ASP A 126 2.28 -16.95 16.15
CA ASP A 126 3.21 -17.86 15.51
C ASP A 126 4.02 -17.11 14.44
N LYS A 127 5.37 -17.17 14.56
CA LYS A 127 6.29 -16.60 13.57
C LYS A 127 5.98 -17.03 12.15
N VAL A 128 5.48 -18.27 11.98
CA VAL A 128 5.08 -18.82 10.69
C VAL A 128 3.85 -18.09 10.14
N LYS A 129 2.86 -17.80 10.98
CA LYS A 129 1.66 -17.05 10.59
C LYS A 129 2.00 -15.62 10.18
N LEU A 130 2.85 -14.95 10.96
CA LEU A 130 3.31 -13.60 10.65
C LEU A 130 4.09 -13.54 9.34
N LYS A 131 4.98 -14.52 9.11
CA LYS A 131 5.73 -14.64 7.86
C LYS A 131 4.79 -14.78 6.66
N LYS A 132 3.77 -15.65 6.74
CA LYS A 132 2.77 -15.83 5.67
C LYS A 132 1.97 -14.56 5.39
N ILE A 133 1.60 -13.80 6.43
CA ILE A 133 0.90 -12.51 6.26
C ILE A 133 1.80 -11.52 5.52
N ALA A 134 3.06 -11.41 5.93
CA ALA A 134 4.02 -10.50 5.30
C ALA A 134 4.34 -10.93 3.85
N GLU A 135 4.50 -12.22 3.57
CA GLU A 135 4.69 -12.75 2.22
C GLU A 135 3.52 -12.40 1.29
N ARG A 136 2.28 -12.59 1.75
CA ARG A 136 1.09 -12.19 0.99
C ARG A 136 1.02 -10.67 0.80
N GLY A 137 1.34 -9.91 1.84
CA GLY A 137 1.38 -8.45 1.75
C GLY A 137 2.32 -7.97 0.65
N MET A 138 3.55 -8.49 0.63
CA MET A 138 4.54 -8.15 -0.40
C MET A 138 4.11 -8.56 -1.81
N GLU A 139 3.57 -9.77 -1.96
CA GLU A 139 3.09 -10.26 -3.26
C GLU A 139 1.96 -9.38 -3.81
N ASN A 140 0.99 -9.07 -2.95
CA ASN A 140 -0.12 -8.19 -3.30
C ASN A 140 0.34 -6.78 -3.64
N GLY A 141 1.31 -6.26 -2.91
CA GLY A 141 1.92 -4.98 -3.18
C GLY A 141 2.58 -4.93 -4.56
N LEU A 142 3.36 -5.93 -4.90
CA LEU A 142 3.96 -6.03 -6.22
C LEU A 142 2.89 -6.12 -7.33
N TYR A 143 1.77 -6.85 -7.11
CA TYR A 143 0.66 -6.88 -8.06
C TYR A 143 0.00 -5.50 -8.25
N ARG A 144 -0.19 -4.73 -7.16
CA ARG A 144 -0.71 -3.36 -7.25
C ARG A 144 0.21 -2.46 -8.05
N VAL A 145 1.51 -2.49 -7.75
CA VAL A 145 2.52 -1.71 -8.50
C VAL A 145 2.53 -2.11 -9.98
N LYS A 146 2.49 -3.40 -10.26
CA LYS A 146 2.38 -3.93 -11.62
C LYS A 146 1.14 -3.38 -12.33
N ALA A 147 -0.03 -3.45 -11.70
CA ALA A 147 -1.28 -2.95 -12.28
C ALA A 147 -1.24 -1.44 -12.54
N LEU A 148 -0.67 -0.67 -11.63
CA LEU A 148 -0.51 0.78 -11.77
C LEU A 148 0.42 1.16 -12.93
N LEU A 149 1.58 0.51 -13.03
CA LEU A 149 2.60 0.85 -14.03
C LEU A 149 2.29 0.28 -15.42
N GLU A 150 1.58 -0.82 -15.51
CA GLU A 150 1.13 -1.40 -16.77
C GLU A 150 -0.16 -0.79 -17.31
N GLY A 151 -0.76 0.15 -16.59
CA GLY A 151 -2.06 0.74 -16.96
C GLY A 151 -3.18 -0.29 -17.02
N MET A 152 -3.05 -1.39 -16.24
CA MET A 152 -4.07 -2.42 -16.18
C MET A 152 -5.36 -1.85 -15.61
N GLY A 153 -6.46 -2.00 -16.33
CA GLY A 153 -7.79 -1.54 -15.90
C GLY A 153 -8.37 -2.30 -14.69
N SER A 154 -7.58 -3.19 -14.05
CA SER A 154 -8.00 -3.95 -12.88
C SER A 154 -6.89 -3.99 -11.82
N ILE A 155 -7.24 -3.59 -10.61
CA ILE A 155 -6.40 -3.70 -9.42
C ILE A 155 -6.98 -4.80 -8.53
N PRO A 156 -6.18 -5.78 -8.04
CA PRO A 156 -6.69 -6.75 -7.08
C PRO A 156 -7.10 -6.04 -5.78
N VAL A 157 -8.38 -6.16 -5.42
CA VAL A 157 -8.95 -5.57 -4.21
C VAL A 157 -9.25 -6.69 -3.21
N TYR A 158 -8.74 -6.54 -1.98
CA TYR A 158 -9.09 -7.43 -0.88
C TYR A 158 -10.32 -6.88 -0.19
N ILE A 159 -11.37 -7.69 -0.16
CA ILE A 159 -12.61 -7.37 0.52
C ILE A 159 -12.80 -8.30 1.71
N THR A 160 -13.46 -7.83 2.76
CA THR A 160 -13.86 -8.66 3.89
C THR A 160 -14.91 -9.69 3.44
N LEU A 161 -15.06 -10.77 4.18
CA LEU A 161 -16.08 -11.78 3.88
C LEU A 161 -17.50 -11.18 3.86
N ASP A 162 -17.77 -10.22 4.72
CA ASP A 162 -19.06 -9.54 4.78
C ASP A 162 -19.29 -8.62 3.58
N ALA A 163 -18.27 -7.87 3.15
CA ALA A 163 -18.33 -7.10 1.92
C ALA A 163 -18.55 -8.01 0.69
N TYR A 164 -17.87 -9.18 0.65
CA TYR A 164 -18.08 -10.14 -0.41
C TYR A 164 -19.50 -10.71 -0.43
N ARG A 165 -20.07 -11.03 0.73
CA ARG A 165 -21.47 -11.47 0.86
C ARG A 165 -22.44 -10.39 0.38
N HIS A 166 -22.18 -9.12 0.68
CA HIS A 166 -22.97 -8.01 0.18
C HIS A 166 -22.94 -7.92 -1.34
N ILE A 167 -21.75 -8.01 -1.94
CA ILE A 167 -21.57 -8.02 -3.40
C ILE A 167 -22.33 -9.19 -4.05
N LEU A 168 -22.29 -10.37 -3.46
CA LEU A 168 -23.03 -11.53 -3.98
C LEU A 168 -24.55 -11.32 -3.96
N LYS A 169 -25.10 -10.72 -2.90
CA LYS A 169 -26.52 -10.35 -2.81
C LYS A 169 -26.90 -9.35 -3.91
N GLU A 170 -26.07 -8.33 -4.13
CA GLU A 170 -26.29 -7.34 -5.17
C GLU A 170 -26.17 -7.95 -6.58
N LYS A 171 -25.21 -8.84 -6.80
CA LYS A 171 -25.10 -9.62 -8.05
C LYS A 171 -26.40 -10.37 -8.35
N GLU A 172 -26.95 -11.07 -7.36
CA GLU A 172 -28.20 -11.81 -7.51
C GLU A 172 -29.40 -10.88 -7.77
N ARG A 173 -29.52 -9.80 -6.99
CA ARG A 173 -30.57 -8.77 -7.15
C ARG A 173 -30.56 -8.13 -8.55
N LEU A 174 -29.37 -7.88 -9.09
CA LEU A 174 -29.19 -7.17 -10.36
C LEU A 174 -29.04 -8.12 -11.55
N ASN A 175 -28.99 -9.43 -11.32
CA ASN A 175 -28.74 -10.46 -12.34
C ASN A 175 -27.55 -10.11 -13.25
N CYS A 176 -26.41 -9.79 -12.65
CA CYS A 176 -25.21 -9.33 -13.35
C CYS A 176 -23.95 -10.09 -12.90
N SER A 177 -22.77 -9.77 -13.48
CA SER A 177 -21.50 -10.32 -13.01
C SER A 177 -21.10 -9.73 -11.66
N VAL A 178 -20.14 -10.35 -10.94
CA VAL A 178 -19.55 -9.81 -9.71
C VAL A 178 -18.91 -8.44 -9.97
N SER A 179 -18.19 -8.30 -11.09
CA SER A 179 -17.57 -7.03 -11.47
C SER A 179 -18.59 -5.92 -11.69
N ASP A 180 -19.69 -6.22 -12.37
CA ASP A 180 -20.76 -5.25 -12.61
C ASP A 180 -21.47 -4.86 -11.30
N ALA A 181 -21.66 -5.81 -10.39
CA ALA A 181 -22.22 -5.52 -9.07
C ALA A 181 -21.33 -4.56 -8.27
N ILE A 182 -20.01 -4.76 -8.28
CA ILE A 182 -19.04 -3.88 -7.64
C ILE A 182 -19.12 -2.47 -8.24
N VAL A 183 -19.10 -2.36 -9.57
CA VAL A 183 -19.19 -1.06 -10.27
C VAL A 183 -20.48 -0.32 -9.90
N LYS A 184 -21.61 -1.03 -9.85
CA LYS A 184 -22.91 -0.42 -9.46
C LYS A 184 -22.94 0.04 -8.01
N ILE A 185 -22.40 -0.74 -7.08
CA ILE A 185 -22.28 -0.35 -5.66
C ILE A 185 -21.45 0.93 -5.54
N ILE A 186 -20.32 1.03 -6.22
CA ILE A 186 -19.46 2.22 -6.22
C ILE A 186 -20.23 3.42 -6.77
N GLN A 187 -20.88 3.28 -7.91
CA GLN A 187 -21.66 4.38 -8.53
C GLN A 187 -22.83 4.86 -7.67
N GLU A 188 -23.50 3.96 -6.96
CA GLU A 188 -24.56 4.30 -6.02
C GLU A 188 -24.02 5.08 -4.83
N GLN A 189 -22.86 4.68 -4.27
CA GLN A 189 -22.20 5.39 -3.19
C GLN A 189 -21.71 6.79 -3.61
N GLU A 190 -21.16 6.93 -4.79
CA GLU A 190 -20.75 8.23 -5.34
C GLU A 190 -21.94 9.19 -5.49
N LYS A 191 -23.07 8.70 -6.01
CA LYS A 191 -24.30 9.51 -6.12
C LYS A 191 -24.81 9.97 -4.76
N LEU A 192 -24.85 9.08 -3.77
CA LEU A 192 -25.27 9.43 -2.40
C LEU A 192 -24.36 10.48 -1.78
N THR A 193 -23.05 10.36 -1.99
CA THR A 193 -22.06 11.33 -1.49
C THR A 193 -22.23 12.70 -2.16
N GLN A 194 -22.48 12.73 -3.47
CA GLN A 194 -22.73 13.98 -4.20
C GLN A 194 -24.02 14.66 -3.77
N THR A 195 -25.10 13.89 -3.58
CA THR A 195 -26.38 14.43 -3.09
C THR A 195 -26.24 15.02 -1.69
N ALA A 196 -25.59 14.32 -0.78
CA ALA A 196 -25.33 14.80 0.59
C ALA A 196 -24.48 16.08 0.61
N ALA A 197 -23.51 16.21 -0.33
CA ALA A 197 -22.71 17.42 -0.46
C ALA A 197 -23.51 18.62 -0.98
N GLN A 198 -24.46 18.39 -1.90
CA GLN A 198 -25.36 19.44 -2.42
C GLN A 198 -26.37 19.91 -1.37
N ASP A 199 -26.95 19.00 -0.61
CA ASP A 199 -27.87 19.31 0.47
C ASP A 199 -27.22 20.15 1.58
N ASN A 200 -25.95 19.86 1.90
CA ASN A 200 -25.19 20.65 2.87
C ASN A 200 -24.83 22.06 2.34
N GLN A 201 -24.61 22.24 1.05
CA GLN A 201 -24.39 23.56 0.46
C GLN A 201 -25.69 24.38 0.38
N GLY A 202 -26.80 23.73 0.08
CA GLY A 202 -28.16 24.38 0.09
C GLY A 202 -28.53 24.90 1.46
N ASN A 203 -28.32 24.09 2.50
CA ASN A 203 -28.63 24.50 3.89
C ASN A 203 -27.69 25.63 4.38
N ALA A 204 -26.46 25.66 3.99
CA ALA A 204 -25.55 26.75 4.36
C ALA A 204 -25.92 28.09 3.71
N GLN A 205 -26.41 28.08 2.47
CA GLN A 205 -26.89 29.30 1.79
C GLN A 205 -28.18 29.82 2.37
N THR A 206 -29.11 28.96 2.80
CA THR A 206 -30.36 29.36 3.43
C THR A 206 -30.14 30.00 4.79
N GLN A 207 -29.23 29.48 5.61
CA GLN A 207 -28.88 30.07 6.92
C GLN A 207 -28.19 31.43 6.81
N VAL A 208 -27.41 31.68 5.75
CA VAL A 208 -26.78 32.98 5.52
C VAL A 208 -27.81 34.01 5.04
N ALA A 209 -28.83 33.61 4.29
CA ALA A 209 -29.91 34.49 3.84
C ALA A 209 -30.84 34.91 4.99
N GLU A 210 -31.14 34.01 5.93
CA GLU A 210 -31.96 34.31 7.10
C GLU A 210 -31.25 35.16 8.16
N ALA A 211 -29.92 35.12 8.23
CA ALA A 211 -29.15 35.95 9.15
C ALA A 211 -28.91 37.40 8.67
N SER A 212 -29.39 37.74 7.45
CA SER A 212 -29.20 39.05 6.83
C SER A 212 -30.44 39.94 6.83
N HIS A 213 -31.47 39.51 7.54
CA HIS A 213 -32.72 40.29 7.81
C HIS A 213 -32.89 40.53 9.30
#